data_ebe0246a2c5432c067d801d81a62e3c9
#
_entry.id   ebe0246a2c5432c067d801d81a62e3c9
#
_cell.length_a   1.000
_cell.length_b   1.000
_cell.length_c   1.000
_cell.angle_alpha   90.00
_cell.angle_beta   90.00
_cell.angle_gamma   90.00
#
_symmetry.space_group_name_H-M   'P 1'
#
loop_
_entity.id
_entity.type
_entity.pdbx_description
1 polymer ?
#
loop_
_entity_poly.entity_id
_entity_poly.type
_entity_poly.pdbx_seq_one_letter_code
_entity_poly.pdbx_strand_id
1 'polypeptide(L)'
;MRSKLMVVAICAVLMGLSPQASALRGAAASLQSPAETVADPTKLLVDRLDLERYKATIKGLTQFGDRRQGTDRNRNAIDWIETQLKSYGCINTERLKYDYQPPGPDTRKSLPYTAVGPGLPTPPDAISVGGGRPRGLRTLVGVNNDPSAQTDPKIRALDSQPSSPGAREEVYCTKVGTTHPEEMYIVSGHMDGIGWGEAANDDGSGTALVMELARVLSSSDVQTERSIRFILWNNEETGLNGSTAYVEQRKDLQGREDPPGSGRYPEPKWLGMIQHDMMLFDHGAPREDGTVSKQQRPEADVNIEFQLNSKFAAQAQALAWTLEQANEKYATDYPASVGSHMTNTDSSPFMNEVAAISVRENERGTQIGNGWDPQWHQPTDLYATYNDKDFRLGLNAAQTTLAATMQLAGVTLKKINPPAR
;
A
#
# COMPACT_ATOMS: atom_id res chain seq x y z
N MET A 1 38.80 -52.80 3.53
CA MET A 1 38.70 -54.09 4.32
C MET A 1 37.28 -54.17 4.88
N ARG A 2 36.58 -55.28 4.49
CA ARG A 2 35.39 -55.90 5.11
C ARG A 2 34.13 -55.06 5.30
N SER A 3 33.18 -54.99 4.39
CA SER A 3 32.11 -55.96 4.00
C SER A 3 31.50 -56.74 5.17
N LYS A 4 30.20 -56.47 5.42
CA LYS A 4 29.24 -57.49 5.85
C LYS A 4 27.84 -57.16 5.33
N LEU A 5 27.47 -57.93 4.34
CA LEU A 5 26.10 -58.26 3.89
C LEU A 5 25.41 -59.07 4.99
N MET A 6 24.10 -58.92 5.17
CA MET A 6 23.28 -59.98 5.75
C MET A 6 21.87 -59.98 5.11
N VAL A 7 21.53 -61.16 4.72
CA VAL A 7 20.57 -61.68 3.77
C VAL A 7 19.25 -62.07 4.47
N VAL A 8 18.14 -61.69 3.87
CA VAL A 8 16.85 -62.40 3.61
C VAL A 8 16.41 -63.57 4.53
N ALA A 9 15.17 -63.53 4.92
CA ALA A 9 14.32 -64.75 4.99
C ALA A 9 12.87 -64.44 4.62
N ILE A 10 12.44 -65.07 3.51
CA ILE A 10 11.07 -65.24 3.03
C ILE A 10 10.48 -66.42 3.75
N CYS A 11 9.26 -66.33 4.30
CA CYS A 11 8.40 -67.46 4.60
C CYS A 11 7.05 -67.29 3.96
N ALA A 12 6.82 -68.07 2.93
CA ALA A 12 5.50 -68.34 2.37
C ALA A 12 4.85 -69.49 3.14
N VAL A 13 3.61 -69.36 3.53
CA VAL A 13 2.72 -70.47 3.87
C VAL A 13 1.43 -70.35 3.11
N LEU A 14 1.22 -71.39 2.29
CA LEU A 14 -0.04 -71.67 1.54
C LEU A 14 -0.97 -72.53 2.43
N MET A 15 -2.24 -72.36 2.18
CA MET A 15 -3.36 -73.33 2.24
C MET A 15 -4.56 -72.89 3.07
N GLY A 16 -5.69 -72.97 2.42
CA GLY A 16 -7.00 -73.14 3.06
C GLY A 16 -8.19 -72.55 2.26
N LEU A 17 -8.57 -73.18 1.16
CA LEU A 17 -9.84 -72.91 0.50
C LEU A 17 -11.01 -73.59 1.26
N SER A 18 -12.04 -72.81 1.58
CA SER A 18 -13.41 -73.34 1.75
C SER A 18 -14.43 -72.31 1.30
N PRO A 19 -15.46 -72.71 0.52
CA PRO A 19 -16.50 -71.82 0.03
C PRO A 19 -17.67 -71.75 1.00
N GLN A 20 -18.08 -70.59 1.40
CA GLN A 20 -19.42 -70.40 1.96
C GLN A 20 -20.16 -69.22 1.36
N ALA A 21 -21.41 -69.50 1.18
CA ALA A 21 -22.42 -68.86 0.40
C ALA A 21 -22.72 -67.38 0.60
N SER A 22 -23.13 -66.78 -0.45
CA SER A 22 -23.87 -65.55 -0.71
C SER A 22 -24.79 -65.06 0.41
N ALA A 23 -24.58 -63.81 0.82
CA ALA A 23 -25.67 -62.97 1.29
C ALA A 23 -25.46 -61.57 0.69
N LEU A 24 -26.22 -61.31 -0.38
CA LEU A 24 -26.44 -59.96 -0.93
C LEU A 24 -27.14 -59.10 0.14
N ARG A 25 -26.41 -58.27 0.83
CA ARG A 25 -26.95 -57.11 1.52
C ARG A 25 -26.54 -55.87 0.72
N GLY A 26 -27.52 -55.26 0.07
CA GLY A 26 -27.39 -53.98 -0.58
C GLY A 26 -26.90 -52.91 0.43
N ALA A 27 -25.66 -52.51 0.31
CA ALA A 27 -25.18 -51.30 0.94
C ALA A 27 -25.76 -50.13 0.15
N ALA A 28 -26.79 -49.49 0.71
CA ALA A 28 -27.18 -48.17 0.28
C ALA A 28 -25.97 -47.24 0.44
N ALA A 29 -25.32 -46.90 -0.67
CA ALA A 29 -24.35 -45.83 -0.70
C ALA A 29 -25.09 -44.54 -0.32
N SER A 30 -24.88 -44.07 0.88
CA SER A 30 -25.28 -42.73 1.24
C SER A 30 -24.49 -41.78 0.32
N LEU A 31 -25.18 -41.20 -0.65
CA LEU A 31 -24.70 -40.04 -1.37
C LEU A 31 -24.51 -38.93 -0.31
N GLN A 32 -23.31 -38.81 0.20
CA GLN A 32 -22.89 -37.61 0.92
C GLN A 32 -23.03 -36.46 -0.09
N SER A 33 -23.98 -35.57 0.17
CA SER A 33 -24.05 -34.29 -0.51
C SER A 33 -22.66 -33.66 -0.46
N PRO A 34 -22.16 -33.08 -1.57
CA PRO A 34 -20.92 -32.34 -1.54
C PRO A 34 -21.02 -31.35 -0.40
N ALA A 35 -20.06 -31.35 0.51
CA ALA A 35 -19.98 -30.32 1.53
C ALA A 35 -20.05 -28.96 0.81
N GLU A 36 -21.02 -28.12 1.14
CA GLU A 36 -21.06 -26.74 0.68
C GLU A 36 -19.69 -26.16 1.01
N THR A 37 -18.89 -25.89 0.00
CA THR A 37 -17.63 -25.17 0.16
C THR A 37 -18.00 -23.79 0.67
N VAL A 38 -17.78 -23.56 1.95
CA VAL A 38 -17.92 -22.21 2.54
C VAL A 38 -17.01 -21.30 1.73
N ALA A 39 -17.61 -20.37 1.00
CA ALA A 39 -16.84 -19.42 0.19
C ALA A 39 -15.86 -18.66 1.10
N ASP A 40 -14.61 -18.57 0.68
CA ASP A 40 -13.57 -17.82 1.41
C ASP A 40 -13.94 -16.32 1.44
N PRO A 41 -14.24 -15.72 2.62
CA PRO A 41 -14.66 -14.33 2.70
C PRO A 41 -13.60 -13.37 2.19
N THR A 42 -12.32 -13.73 2.35
CA THR A 42 -11.20 -12.92 1.86
C THR A 42 -11.22 -12.86 0.35
N LYS A 43 -11.32 -14.01 -0.29
CA LYS A 43 -11.42 -14.03 -1.76
C LYS A 43 -12.64 -13.27 -2.28
N LEU A 44 -13.80 -13.39 -1.63
CA LEU A 44 -14.99 -12.64 -2.02
C LEU A 44 -14.80 -11.13 -1.97
N LEU A 45 -14.05 -10.62 -1.00
CA LEU A 45 -13.78 -9.17 -0.90
C LEU A 45 -12.65 -8.74 -1.84
N VAL A 46 -11.62 -9.54 -2.01
CA VAL A 46 -10.56 -9.28 -2.98
C VAL A 46 -11.14 -9.18 -4.40
N ASP A 47 -12.09 -10.06 -4.75
CA ASP A 47 -12.76 -10.04 -6.06
C ASP A 47 -13.69 -8.80 -6.26
N ARG A 48 -13.95 -7.99 -5.22
CA ARG A 48 -14.67 -6.70 -5.33
C ARG A 48 -13.78 -5.52 -5.71
N LEU A 49 -12.46 -5.69 -5.64
CA LEU A 49 -11.53 -4.69 -6.16
C LEU A 49 -11.63 -4.66 -7.67
N ASP A 50 -11.70 -3.44 -8.23
CA ASP A 50 -12.03 -3.26 -9.64
C ASP A 50 -10.95 -2.39 -10.33
N LEU A 51 -10.29 -2.96 -11.34
CA LEU A 51 -9.23 -2.31 -12.08
C LEU A 51 -9.67 -1.00 -12.72
N GLU A 52 -10.86 -0.98 -13.33
CA GLU A 52 -11.33 0.22 -14.02
C GLU A 52 -11.73 1.33 -13.04
N ARG A 53 -12.21 0.98 -11.84
CA ARG A 53 -12.44 1.96 -10.77
C ARG A 53 -11.12 2.51 -10.22
N TYR A 54 -10.13 1.65 -9.99
CA TYR A 54 -8.79 2.07 -9.60
C TYR A 54 -8.20 3.06 -10.61
N LYS A 55 -8.22 2.72 -11.89
CA LYS A 55 -7.79 3.58 -12.98
C LYS A 55 -8.59 4.89 -13.04
N ALA A 56 -9.92 4.81 -12.88
CA ALA A 56 -10.78 5.98 -12.89
C ALA A 56 -10.49 6.93 -11.72
N THR A 57 -10.13 6.39 -10.55
CA THR A 57 -9.75 7.19 -9.39
C THR A 57 -8.43 7.93 -9.66
N ILE A 58 -7.40 7.25 -10.17
CA ILE A 58 -6.15 7.91 -10.58
C ILE A 58 -6.44 9.00 -11.62
N LYS A 59 -7.22 8.67 -12.65
CA LYS A 59 -7.62 9.66 -13.68
C LYS A 59 -8.39 10.83 -13.09
N GLY A 60 -9.23 10.59 -12.08
CA GLY A 60 -9.95 11.64 -11.35
C GLY A 60 -8.99 12.58 -10.59
N LEU A 61 -7.93 12.05 -10.01
CA LEU A 61 -6.91 12.84 -9.32
C LEU A 61 -6.11 13.74 -10.28
N THR A 62 -5.83 13.27 -11.50
CA THR A 62 -5.02 14.03 -12.47
C THR A 62 -5.65 15.33 -12.92
N GLN A 63 -6.96 15.51 -12.75
CA GLN A 63 -7.64 16.78 -13.06
C GLN A 63 -7.11 17.97 -12.24
N PHE A 64 -6.42 17.70 -11.15
CA PHE A 64 -5.82 18.70 -10.26
C PHE A 64 -4.31 18.90 -10.49
N GLY A 65 -3.74 18.36 -11.59
CA GLY A 65 -2.31 18.36 -11.86
C GLY A 65 -1.53 17.56 -10.81
N ASP A 66 -0.34 18.02 -10.46
CA ASP A 66 0.50 17.37 -9.43
C ASP A 66 -0.03 17.54 -7.98
N ARG A 67 -1.13 18.23 -7.79
CA ARG A 67 -1.78 18.44 -6.48
C ARG A 67 -0.85 19.02 -5.40
N ARG A 68 0.14 19.80 -5.82
CA ARG A 68 1.14 20.40 -4.94
C ARG A 68 0.50 21.05 -3.73
N GLN A 69 1.00 20.70 -2.55
CA GLN A 69 0.50 21.21 -1.28
C GLN A 69 0.44 22.76 -1.23
N GLY A 70 -0.57 23.31 -0.55
CA GLY A 70 -0.74 24.75 -0.37
C GLY A 70 -1.31 25.51 -1.57
N THR A 71 -1.72 24.83 -2.63
CA THR A 71 -2.41 25.39 -3.79
C THR A 71 -3.91 25.21 -3.66
N ASP A 72 -4.71 25.98 -4.44
CA ASP A 72 -6.17 25.80 -4.48
C ASP A 72 -6.54 24.44 -5.08
N ARG A 73 -5.80 23.98 -6.08
CA ARG A 73 -6.01 22.66 -6.68
C ARG A 73 -5.76 21.51 -5.71
N ASN A 74 -4.81 21.65 -4.77
CA ASN A 74 -4.62 20.69 -3.68
C ASN A 74 -5.85 20.67 -2.76
N ARG A 75 -6.36 21.82 -2.36
CA ARG A 75 -7.60 21.93 -1.57
C ARG A 75 -8.80 21.31 -2.29
N ASN A 76 -8.94 21.58 -3.59
CA ASN A 76 -10.00 20.98 -4.42
C ASN A 76 -9.85 19.45 -4.52
N ALA A 77 -8.62 18.94 -4.58
CA ALA A 77 -8.37 17.50 -4.56
C ALA A 77 -8.78 16.87 -3.21
N ILE A 78 -8.50 17.53 -2.08
CA ILE A 78 -8.98 17.08 -0.76
C ILE A 78 -10.52 17.04 -0.73
N ASP A 79 -11.20 18.09 -1.21
CA ASP A 79 -12.66 18.15 -1.29
C ASP A 79 -13.23 17.01 -2.15
N TRP A 80 -12.58 16.72 -3.26
CA TRP A 80 -12.97 15.64 -4.15
C TRP A 80 -12.78 14.27 -3.48
N ILE A 81 -11.62 14.02 -2.86
CA ILE A 81 -11.33 12.77 -2.15
C ILE A 81 -12.34 12.56 -1.02
N GLU A 82 -12.60 13.59 -0.20
CA GLU A 82 -13.59 13.51 0.89
C GLU A 82 -14.99 13.14 0.36
N THR A 83 -15.38 13.73 -0.76
CA THR A 83 -16.66 13.42 -1.42
C THR A 83 -16.72 11.97 -1.87
N GLN A 84 -15.64 11.44 -2.47
CA GLN A 84 -15.57 10.05 -2.87
C GLN A 84 -15.66 9.11 -1.67
N LEU A 85 -14.88 9.34 -0.61
CA LEU A 85 -14.89 8.52 0.60
C LEU A 85 -16.29 8.46 1.22
N LYS A 86 -16.98 9.59 1.31
CA LYS A 86 -18.38 9.64 1.78
C LYS A 86 -19.32 8.85 0.87
N SER A 87 -19.13 8.91 -0.44
CA SER A 87 -19.94 8.16 -1.41
C SER A 87 -19.78 6.64 -1.30
N TYR A 88 -18.62 6.18 -0.82
CA TYR A 88 -18.34 4.77 -0.55
C TYR A 88 -18.99 4.25 0.74
N GLY A 89 -19.63 5.12 1.51
CA GLY A 89 -20.22 4.77 2.80
C GLY A 89 -19.24 4.90 3.98
N CYS A 90 -18.07 5.50 3.77
CA CYS A 90 -17.14 5.85 4.83
C CYS A 90 -17.58 7.17 5.50
N ILE A 91 -18.63 7.08 6.30
CA ILE A 91 -19.36 8.25 6.84
C ILE A 91 -18.60 9.00 7.95
N ASN A 92 -17.61 8.35 8.59
CA ASN A 92 -16.75 8.97 9.60
C ASN A 92 -15.54 9.62 8.93
N THR A 93 -15.80 10.51 7.97
CA THR A 93 -14.77 11.24 7.24
C THR A 93 -14.46 12.53 7.96
N GLU A 94 -13.18 12.76 8.21
CA GLU A 94 -12.66 13.90 8.98
C GLU A 94 -11.45 14.49 8.27
N ARG A 95 -11.10 15.73 8.66
CA ARG A 95 -9.86 16.40 8.23
C ARG A 95 -9.01 16.73 9.45
N LEU A 96 -7.72 16.41 9.35
CA LEU A 96 -6.74 16.92 10.30
C LEU A 96 -6.12 18.19 9.74
N LYS A 97 -6.01 19.22 10.57
CA LYS A 97 -5.43 20.52 10.21
C LYS A 97 -4.09 20.71 10.92
N TYR A 98 -3.15 21.28 10.20
CA TYR A 98 -1.86 21.67 10.73
C TYR A 98 -1.31 22.89 9.99
N ASP A 99 -0.43 23.65 10.65
CA ASP A 99 0.23 24.78 10.05
C ASP A 99 1.54 24.37 9.41
N TYR A 100 1.79 24.84 8.21
CA TYR A 100 3.02 24.61 7.48
C TYR A 100 3.68 25.92 7.08
N GLN A 101 4.93 26.06 7.45
CA GLN A 101 5.80 27.16 7.03
C GLN A 101 6.91 26.59 6.15
N PRO A 102 6.93 26.91 4.86
CA PRO A 102 8.04 26.49 4.00
C PRO A 102 9.38 26.94 4.60
N PRO A 103 10.41 26.09 4.56
CA PRO A 103 11.73 26.51 4.97
C PRO A 103 12.16 27.74 4.19
N GLY A 104 12.78 28.70 4.88
CA GLY A 104 13.24 29.94 4.25
C GLY A 104 14.29 29.69 3.15
N PRO A 105 14.53 30.66 2.24
CA PRO A 105 15.41 30.49 1.09
C PRO A 105 16.81 29.96 1.42
N ASP A 106 17.35 30.32 2.60
CA ASP A 106 18.68 29.92 3.02
C ASP A 106 18.78 28.47 3.52
N THR A 107 17.71 27.93 4.05
CA THR A 107 17.66 26.53 4.48
C THR A 107 17.54 25.55 3.32
N ARG A 108 17.04 25.98 2.16
CA ARG A 108 16.98 25.15 0.93
C ARG A 108 18.34 24.82 0.36
N LYS A 109 19.38 25.60 0.69
CA LYS A 109 20.76 25.31 0.28
C LYS A 109 21.47 24.29 1.16
N SER A 110 20.94 23.97 2.33
CA SER A 110 21.60 23.17 3.35
C SER A 110 20.93 21.83 3.66
N LEU A 111 19.80 21.51 3.04
CA LEU A 111 19.25 20.17 3.09
C LEU A 111 19.73 19.42 1.85
N PRO A 112 20.86 18.67 1.95
CA PRO A 112 21.07 17.65 0.95
C PRO A 112 19.89 16.70 1.09
N TYR A 113 19.14 16.49 0.03
CA TYR A 113 18.25 15.36 -0.09
C TYR A 113 19.13 14.11 0.05
N THR A 114 19.31 13.68 1.27
CA THR A 114 19.92 12.39 1.54
C THR A 114 18.80 11.37 1.42
N ALA A 115 18.77 10.65 0.32
CA ALA A 115 17.98 9.43 0.17
C ALA A 115 18.44 8.33 1.15
N VAL A 116 18.79 8.73 2.37
CA VAL A 116 19.28 7.86 3.42
C VAL A 116 18.54 8.29 4.67
N GLY A 117 17.65 7.42 5.14
CA GLY A 117 16.97 7.61 6.40
C GLY A 117 17.97 7.85 7.53
N PRO A 118 17.55 8.56 8.58
CA PRO A 118 18.45 8.85 9.71
C PRO A 118 18.98 7.55 10.29
N GLY A 119 20.29 7.36 10.21
CA GLY A 119 21.02 6.27 10.88
C GLY A 119 21.70 5.21 10.01
N LEU A 120 21.52 5.24 8.69
CA LEU A 120 22.35 4.40 7.82
C LEU A 120 23.61 5.18 7.40
N PRO A 121 24.82 4.58 7.49
CA PRO A 121 26.01 5.22 6.93
C PRO A 121 25.77 5.43 5.43
N THR A 122 25.88 6.66 5.00
CA THR A 122 25.86 7.01 3.58
C THR A 122 26.93 6.18 2.89
N PRO A 123 26.60 5.32 1.93
CA PRO A 123 27.63 4.63 1.14
C PRO A 123 28.60 5.67 0.59
N PRO A 124 29.91 5.40 0.52
CA PRO A 124 30.91 6.37 0.07
C PRO A 124 30.65 6.96 -1.33
N ASP A 125 29.78 6.33 -2.08
CA ASP A 125 29.30 6.64 -3.42
C ASP A 125 27.83 7.09 -3.46
N ALA A 126 27.20 7.32 -2.30
CA ALA A 126 25.88 7.92 -2.25
C ALA A 126 25.95 9.35 -2.76
N ILE A 127 25.22 9.56 -3.83
CA ILE A 127 25.28 10.80 -4.59
C ILE A 127 24.43 11.83 -3.88
N SER A 128 25.06 12.96 -3.59
CA SER A 128 24.34 14.19 -3.33
C SER A 128 23.54 14.55 -4.59
N VAL A 129 22.25 14.76 -4.42
CA VAL A 129 21.38 15.23 -5.50
C VAL A 129 21.74 16.67 -5.81
N GLY A 130 22.58 16.85 -6.76
CA GLY A 130 23.11 18.15 -7.18
C GLY A 130 24.05 18.02 -8.36
N GLY A 131 24.31 16.81 -8.81
CA GLY A 131 25.13 16.52 -9.96
C GLY A 131 25.01 15.04 -10.24
N GLY A 132 23.98 14.67 -11.01
CA GLY A 132 23.62 13.30 -11.26
C GLY A 132 24.77 12.45 -11.69
N ARG A 133 25.18 11.54 -10.83
CA ARG A 133 25.91 10.36 -11.29
C ARG A 133 24.90 9.27 -11.58
N PRO A 134 25.02 8.59 -12.72
CA PRO A 134 24.23 7.40 -12.96
C PRO A 134 24.58 6.37 -11.89
N ARG A 135 23.57 5.85 -11.18
CA ARG A 135 23.68 4.61 -10.47
C ARG A 135 23.23 3.51 -11.40
N GLY A 136 24.18 2.74 -11.89
CA GLY A 136 23.90 1.83 -12.98
C GLY A 136 23.36 2.59 -14.20
N LEU A 137 22.26 2.16 -14.75
CA LEU A 137 21.62 2.76 -15.94
C LEU A 137 20.69 3.92 -15.61
N ARG A 138 20.79 4.49 -14.41
CA ARG A 138 19.82 5.43 -13.89
C ARG A 138 20.44 6.79 -13.62
N THR A 139 19.85 7.78 -14.23
CA THR A 139 20.03 9.17 -13.85
C THR A 139 18.91 9.50 -12.84
N LEU A 140 19.23 9.64 -11.56
CA LEU A 140 18.35 10.31 -10.62
C LEU A 140 18.35 11.78 -10.99
N VAL A 141 17.28 12.23 -11.61
CA VAL A 141 17.18 13.61 -12.05
C VAL A 141 16.73 14.51 -10.89
N GLY A 142 16.27 13.90 -9.77
CA GLY A 142 15.66 14.64 -8.67
C GLY A 142 14.34 15.28 -9.08
N VAL A 143 13.84 16.21 -8.26
CA VAL A 143 12.62 16.95 -8.57
C VAL A 143 12.85 17.87 -9.76
N ASN A 144 12.01 17.75 -10.78
CA ASN A 144 12.02 18.70 -11.88
C ASN A 144 11.40 20.02 -11.42
N ASN A 145 12.17 21.09 -11.51
CA ASN A 145 11.74 22.45 -11.11
C ASN A 145 11.59 23.38 -12.31
N ASP A 146 11.74 22.87 -13.53
CA ASP A 146 11.60 23.65 -14.76
C ASP A 146 10.19 23.55 -15.32
N PRO A 147 9.35 24.61 -15.23
CA PRO A 147 8.01 24.60 -15.78
C PRO A 147 7.99 24.41 -17.31
N SER A 148 9.09 24.76 -17.99
CA SER A 148 9.17 24.62 -19.45
C SER A 148 9.35 23.15 -19.90
N ALA A 149 9.78 22.28 -18.98
CA ALA A 149 9.87 20.85 -19.24
C ALA A 149 8.49 20.19 -19.41
N GLN A 150 7.42 20.76 -18.84
CA GLN A 150 6.05 20.33 -19.12
C GLN A 150 5.60 20.89 -20.46
N THR A 151 5.45 20.01 -21.45
CA THR A 151 5.08 20.39 -22.81
C THR A 151 3.58 20.63 -22.99
N ASP A 152 2.73 19.99 -22.18
CA ASP A 152 1.28 20.25 -22.20
C ASP A 152 0.98 21.60 -21.53
N PRO A 153 0.43 22.59 -22.28
CA PRO A 153 0.17 23.91 -21.74
C PRO A 153 -0.92 23.94 -20.67
N LYS A 154 -1.83 22.96 -20.67
CA LYS A 154 -2.90 22.87 -19.66
C LYS A 154 -2.35 22.40 -18.33
N ILE A 155 -1.55 21.33 -18.33
CA ILE A 155 -0.91 20.80 -17.12
C ILE A 155 0.05 21.86 -16.58
N ARG A 156 0.89 22.45 -17.43
CA ARG A 156 1.79 23.52 -17.04
C ARG A 156 1.08 24.71 -16.39
N ALA A 157 -0.07 25.13 -16.94
CA ALA A 157 -0.86 26.21 -16.38
C ALA A 157 -1.43 25.87 -14.99
N LEU A 158 -1.90 24.63 -14.81
CA LEU A 158 -2.34 24.11 -13.51
C LEU A 158 -1.20 24.14 -12.50
N ASP A 159 -0.06 23.56 -12.86
CA ASP A 159 1.08 23.39 -11.97
C ASP A 159 1.85 24.68 -11.69
N SER A 160 1.57 25.74 -12.46
CA SER A 160 2.08 27.10 -12.19
C SER A 160 1.39 27.79 -11.01
N GLN A 161 0.33 27.24 -10.45
CA GLN A 161 -0.35 27.81 -9.31
C GLN A 161 0.57 27.88 -8.10
N PRO A 162 0.75 29.05 -7.46
CA PRO A 162 1.70 29.19 -6.36
C PRO A 162 1.18 28.51 -5.10
N SER A 163 2.08 27.84 -4.38
CA SER A 163 1.82 27.39 -3.03
C SER A 163 1.88 28.57 -2.05
N SER A 164 0.93 28.65 -1.14
CA SER A 164 0.88 29.64 -0.06
C SER A 164 1.34 29.05 1.28
N PRO A 165 1.95 29.81 2.19
CA PRO A 165 2.19 29.35 3.56
C PRO A 165 0.87 29.23 4.34
N GLY A 166 0.92 28.59 5.53
CA GLY A 166 -0.18 28.52 6.48
C GLY A 166 -0.85 27.15 6.55
N ALA A 167 -2.13 27.13 6.87
CA ALA A 167 -2.85 25.90 7.17
C ALA A 167 -2.85 24.89 6.00
N ARG A 168 -2.68 23.64 6.37
CA ARG A 168 -2.82 22.45 5.52
C ARG A 168 -3.87 21.55 6.12
N GLU A 169 -4.43 20.71 5.28
CA GLU A 169 -5.38 19.68 5.68
C GLU A 169 -4.99 18.36 5.02
N GLU A 170 -5.27 17.28 5.70
CA GLU A 170 -5.30 15.93 5.17
C GLU A 170 -6.65 15.29 5.51
N VAL A 171 -7.05 14.30 4.73
CA VAL A 171 -8.37 13.69 4.86
C VAL A 171 -8.27 12.22 5.17
N TYR A 172 -9.10 11.76 6.09
CA TYR A 172 -9.21 10.34 6.42
C TYR A 172 -10.65 9.96 6.72
N CYS A 173 -10.93 8.66 6.64
CA CYS A 173 -12.16 8.10 7.16
C CYS A 173 -11.88 6.83 7.97
N THR A 174 -12.76 6.52 8.92
CA THR A 174 -12.58 5.38 9.82
C THR A 174 -13.75 4.42 9.73
N LYS A 175 -13.49 3.20 9.31
CA LYS A 175 -14.39 2.07 9.52
C LYS A 175 -14.25 1.65 10.97
N VAL A 176 -15.25 1.95 11.80
CA VAL A 176 -15.23 1.64 13.23
C VAL A 176 -15.43 0.13 13.44
N GLY A 177 -14.58 -0.46 14.27
CA GLY A 177 -14.67 -1.86 14.69
C GLY A 177 -15.89 -2.14 15.54
N THR A 178 -16.40 -3.36 15.45
CA THR A 178 -17.62 -3.77 16.19
C THR A 178 -17.32 -4.40 17.54
N THR A 179 -16.16 -4.99 17.72
CA THR A 179 -15.75 -5.70 18.94
C THR A 179 -14.65 -4.96 19.70
N HIS A 180 -13.69 -4.41 18.96
CA HIS A 180 -12.54 -3.67 19.46
C HIS A 180 -12.45 -2.30 18.78
N PRO A 181 -13.43 -1.40 18.97
CA PRO A 181 -13.41 -0.07 18.36
C PRO A 181 -12.23 0.79 18.85
N GLU A 182 -11.65 0.45 20.01
CA GLU A 182 -10.49 1.08 20.63
C GLU A 182 -9.16 0.69 20.00
N GLU A 183 -9.12 -0.29 19.08
CA GLU A 183 -7.94 -0.76 18.37
C GLU A 183 -8.06 -0.46 16.87
N MET A 184 -6.94 -0.09 16.21
CA MET A 184 -6.97 0.37 14.83
C MET A 184 -5.74 -0.03 14.03
N TYR A 185 -5.96 -0.38 12.75
CA TYR A 185 -4.94 -0.38 11.71
C TYR A 185 -5.09 0.86 10.83
N ILE A 186 -3.96 1.45 10.41
CA ILE A 186 -3.91 2.58 9.49
C ILE A 186 -3.45 2.08 8.12
N VAL A 187 -4.20 2.45 7.08
CA VAL A 187 -3.88 2.16 5.69
C VAL A 187 -3.84 3.49 4.94
N SER A 188 -2.74 3.80 4.30
CA SER A 188 -2.50 5.15 3.80
C SER A 188 -1.72 5.23 2.49
N GLY A 189 -1.81 6.38 1.85
CA GLY A 189 -1.02 6.88 0.75
C GLY A 189 -0.94 8.41 0.85
N HIS A 190 -0.11 9.09 0.05
CA HIS A 190 -0.11 10.55 0.03
C HIS A 190 -0.79 11.10 -1.22
N MET A 191 -1.50 12.21 -1.05
CA MET A 191 -2.31 12.78 -2.13
C MET A 191 -1.64 13.92 -2.89
N ASP A 192 -0.63 14.55 -2.31
CA ASP A 192 0.13 15.59 -2.98
C ASP A 192 1.22 14.99 -3.88
N GLY A 193 1.77 15.80 -4.75
CA GLY A 193 2.85 15.43 -5.67
C GLY A 193 3.57 16.67 -6.15
N ILE A 194 4.66 16.48 -6.89
CA ILE A 194 5.52 17.52 -7.45
C ILE A 194 6.07 17.08 -8.81
N GLY A 195 6.79 17.95 -9.51
CA GLY A 195 7.54 17.58 -10.71
C GLY A 195 6.91 18.02 -12.03
N TRP A 196 5.85 18.83 -11.99
CA TRP A 196 5.19 19.39 -13.18
C TRP A 196 4.45 18.36 -14.05
N GLY A 197 4.08 17.20 -13.46
CA GLY A 197 3.28 16.17 -14.08
C GLY A 197 1.85 16.14 -13.53
N GLU A 198 1.21 14.99 -13.67
CA GLU A 198 -0.08 14.70 -13.07
C GLU A 198 0.07 13.97 -11.72
N ALA A 199 1.30 13.64 -11.31
CA ALA A 199 1.59 12.82 -10.14
C ALA A 199 0.72 11.54 -10.12
N ALA A 200 0.69 10.87 -11.25
CA ALA A 200 -0.20 9.72 -11.47
C ALA A 200 0.29 8.48 -10.72
N ASN A 201 1.62 8.28 -10.69
CA ASN A 201 2.25 7.25 -9.90
C ASN A 201 2.61 7.76 -8.51
N ASP A 202 3.29 8.88 -8.40
CA ASP A 202 3.77 9.47 -7.14
C ASP A 202 2.88 10.63 -6.66
N ASP A 203 1.89 10.44 -5.76
CA ASP A 203 1.37 9.15 -5.32
C ASP A 203 -0.14 9.04 -5.58
N GLY A 204 -0.53 9.36 -6.81
CA GLY A 204 -1.90 9.12 -7.27
C GLY A 204 -2.28 7.65 -7.21
N SER A 205 -1.28 6.76 -7.39
CA SER A 205 -1.45 5.32 -7.36
C SER A 205 -1.76 4.78 -5.96
N GLY A 206 -0.98 5.13 -4.95
CA GLY A 206 -1.24 4.75 -3.57
C GLY A 206 -2.50 5.40 -3.02
N THR A 207 -2.74 6.69 -3.33
CA THR A 207 -4.01 7.36 -2.99
C THR A 207 -5.22 6.60 -3.53
N ALA A 208 -5.21 6.23 -4.81
CA ALA A 208 -6.32 5.50 -5.43
C ALA A 208 -6.48 4.08 -4.86
N LEU A 209 -5.37 3.42 -4.54
CA LEU A 209 -5.37 2.12 -3.88
C LEU A 209 -6.09 2.20 -2.52
N VAL A 210 -5.73 3.16 -1.68
CA VAL A 210 -6.35 3.36 -0.36
C VAL A 210 -7.83 3.67 -0.49
N MET A 211 -8.21 4.50 -1.47
CA MET A 211 -9.63 4.82 -1.74
C MET A 211 -10.42 3.58 -2.20
N GLU A 212 -9.82 2.69 -2.99
CA GLU A 212 -10.47 1.45 -3.43
C GLU A 212 -10.65 0.47 -2.27
N LEU A 213 -9.66 0.37 -1.35
CA LEU A 213 -9.79 -0.38 -0.10
C LEU A 213 -10.91 0.19 0.78
N ALA A 214 -10.97 1.52 0.93
CA ALA A 214 -12.03 2.20 1.67
C ALA A 214 -13.40 1.88 1.08
N ARG A 215 -13.55 1.86 -0.26
CA ARG A 215 -14.80 1.52 -0.94
C ARG A 215 -15.26 0.09 -0.62
N VAL A 216 -14.36 -0.88 -0.73
CA VAL A 216 -14.71 -2.28 -0.50
C VAL A 216 -15.04 -2.53 0.98
N LEU A 217 -14.19 -2.05 1.89
CA LEU A 217 -14.34 -2.31 3.33
C LEU A 217 -15.45 -1.49 3.98
N SER A 218 -15.85 -0.35 3.40
CA SER A 218 -16.99 0.44 3.90
C SER A 218 -18.35 -0.06 3.42
N SER A 219 -18.39 -1.09 2.58
CA SER A 219 -19.66 -1.70 2.15
C SER A 219 -20.50 -2.13 3.36
N SER A 220 -21.82 -2.00 3.26
CA SER A 220 -22.76 -2.21 4.39
C SER A 220 -22.81 -3.65 4.90
N ASP A 221 -22.42 -4.62 4.07
CA ASP A 221 -22.32 -6.03 4.42
C ASP A 221 -20.97 -6.42 5.05
N VAL A 222 -20.01 -5.51 5.09
CA VAL A 222 -18.69 -5.73 5.69
C VAL A 222 -18.68 -5.28 7.14
N GLN A 223 -18.24 -6.14 8.05
CA GLN A 223 -17.98 -5.84 9.45
C GLN A 223 -16.50 -6.10 9.76
N THR A 224 -15.97 -5.32 10.69
CA THR A 224 -14.61 -5.47 11.19
C THR A 224 -14.65 -5.61 12.71
N GLU A 225 -13.80 -6.44 13.29
CA GLU A 225 -13.64 -6.49 14.75
C GLU A 225 -12.94 -5.24 15.25
N ARG A 226 -11.87 -4.82 14.58
CA ARG A 226 -11.06 -3.63 14.85
C ARG A 226 -11.35 -2.52 13.86
N SER A 227 -11.08 -1.31 14.26
CA SER A 227 -11.19 -0.15 13.40
C SER A 227 -10.11 -0.17 12.30
N ILE A 228 -10.44 0.40 11.14
CA ILE A 228 -9.50 0.63 10.04
C ILE A 228 -9.62 2.10 9.65
N ARG A 229 -8.51 2.82 9.65
CA ARG A 229 -8.42 4.20 9.17
C ARG A 229 -7.77 4.24 7.80
N PHE A 230 -8.49 4.78 6.82
CA PHE A 230 -7.99 5.07 5.49
C PHE A 230 -7.62 6.55 5.44
N ILE A 231 -6.34 6.87 5.27
CA ILE A 231 -5.86 8.24 5.33
C ILE A 231 -5.04 8.59 4.10
N LEU A 232 -5.27 9.79 3.56
CA LEU A 232 -4.56 10.35 2.43
C LEU A 232 -3.76 11.55 2.96
N TRP A 233 -2.45 11.32 3.14
CA TRP A 233 -1.53 12.32 3.65
C TRP A 233 -1.39 13.48 2.68
N ASN A 234 -1.13 14.65 3.20
CA ASN A 234 -0.83 15.82 2.40
C ASN A 234 0.54 16.39 2.82
N ASN A 235 1.25 16.98 1.86
CA ASN A 235 2.53 17.59 2.14
C ASN A 235 3.64 16.56 2.52
N GLU A 236 3.58 15.39 1.90
CA GLU A 236 4.64 14.37 1.96
C GLU A 236 5.90 14.91 1.30
N GLU A 237 5.77 15.42 0.09
CA GLU A 237 6.79 15.80 -0.87
C GLU A 237 7.73 16.91 -0.39
N THR A 238 7.37 17.60 0.66
CA THR A 238 8.18 18.65 1.25
C THR A 238 8.69 18.31 2.65
N GLY A 239 8.60 17.03 3.03
CA GLY A 239 9.24 16.49 4.23
C GLY A 239 8.32 15.77 5.20
N LEU A 240 7.36 14.95 4.74
CA LEU A 240 6.47 14.11 5.55
C LEU A 240 5.65 14.92 6.58
N ASN A 241 5.23 16.14 6.18
CA ASN A 241 4.69 17.09 7.15
C ASN A 241 3.31 16.71 7.67
N GLY A 242 2.44 16.14 6.81
CA GLY A 242 1.11 15.69 7.19
C GLY A 242 1.17 14.53 8.18
N SER A 243 1.84 13.46 7.80
CA SER A 243 2.00 12.29 8.66
C SER A 243 2.71 12.60 9.98
N THR A 244 3.72 13.48 9.95
CA THR A 244 4.38 13.98 11.16
C THR A 244 3.39 14.74 12.05
N ALA A 245 2.61 15.67 11.48
CA ALA A 245 1.61 16.42 12.23
C ALA A 245 0.54 15.51 12.84
N TYR A 246 0.11 14.49 12.11
CA TYR A 246 -0.82 13.49 12.64
C TYR A 246 -0.24 12.75 13.84
N VAL A 247 0.98 12.22 13.72
CA VAL A 247 1.65 11.52 14.84
C VAL A 247 1.76 12.45 16.05
N GLU A 248 2.23 13.69 15.87
CA GLU A 248 2.39 14.64 16.96
C GLU A 248 1.06 14.99 17.66
N GLN A 249 -0.01 15.15 16.89
CA GLN A 249 -1.32 15.51 17.45
C GLN A 249 -2.07 14.32 18.06
N ARG A 250 -1.80 13.08 17.63
CA ARG A 250 -2.65 11.92 17.93
C ARG A 250 -2.00 10.84 18.80
N LYS A 251 -0.67 10.73 18.83
CA LYS A 251 0.01 9.65 19.55
C LYS A 251 -0.36 9.55 21.03
N ASP A 252 -0.59 10.67 21.69
CA ASP A 252 -0.94 10.70 23.12
C ASP A 252 -2.45 10.56 23.39
N LEU A 253 -3.27 10.49 22.36
CA LEU A 253 -4.73 10.33 22.43
C LEU A 253 -5.20 8.88 22.24
N GLN A 254 -4.29 8.00 21.86
CA GLN A 254 -4.60 6.63 21.48
C GLN A 254 -5.37 5.87 22.57
N GLY A 255 -6.45 5.20 22.17
CA GLY A 255 -7.26 4.35 23.03
C GLY A 255 -8.05 5.10 24.12
N ARG A 256 -8.13 6.42 24.06
CA ARG A 256 -8.92 7.23 25.02
C ARG A 256 -10.34 7.40 24.53
N GLU A 257 -11.28 7.11 25.41
CA GLU A 257 -12.69 7.44 25.17
C GLU A 257 -12.94 8.94 25.26
N ASP A 258 -13.75 9.44 24.33
CA ASP A 258 -14.21 10.82 24.37
C ASP A 258 -15.67 10.94 23.90
N PRO A 259 -16.62 11.31 24.79
CA PRO A 259 -16.44 11.50 26.23
C PRO A 259 -16.26 10.17 27.00
N PRO A 260 -15.67 10.17 28.19
CA PRO A 260 -15.46 8.94 29.00
C PRO A 260 -16.76 8.15 29.20
N GLY A 261 -16.70 6.83 29.00
CA GLY A 261 -17.85 5.92 29.10
C GLY A 261 -18.78 5.92 27.90
N SER A 262 -18.41 6.58 26.80
CA SER A 262 -19.21 6.66 25.56
C SER A 262 -19.03 5.48 24.61
N GLY A 263 -17.96 4.69 24.76
CA GLY A 263 -17.53 3.69 23.78
C GLY A 263 -16.99 4.31 22.48
N ARG A 264 -16.74 5.62 22.45
CA ARG A 264 -16.21 6.33 21.28
C ARG A 264 -14.75 6.62 21.48
N TYR A 265 -13.94 6.23 20.48
CA TYR A 265 -12.50 6.42 20.47
C TYR A 265 -12.13 7.28 19.25
N PRO A 266 -12.02 8.61 19.40
CA PRO A 266 -11.61 9.50 18.30
C PRO A 266 -10.26 9.11 17.71
N GLU A 267 -9.35 8.61 18.58
CA GLU A 267 -8.08 8.03 18.17
C GLU A 267 -7.92 6.65 18.82
N PRO A 268 -8.34 5.56 18.13
CA PRO A 268 -8.10 4.21 18.61
C PRO A 268 -6.60 3.91 18.72
N LYS A 269 -6.24 2.95 19.55
CA LYS A 269 -4.85 2.48 19.70
C LYS A 269 -4.33 1.93 18.37
N TRP A 270 -3.21 2.42 17.90
CA TRP A 270 -2.57 1.94 16.70
C TRP A 270 -1.98 0.55 16.91
N LEU A 271 -2.32 -0.38 16.03
CA LEU A 271 -1.77 -1.74 16.00
C LEU A 271 -0.78 -1.95 14.86
N GLY A 272 -0.92 -1.19 13.79
CA GLY A 272 -0.05 -1.22 12.62
C GLY A 272 -0.39 -0.12 11.63
N MET A 273 0.60 0.28 10.85
CA MET A 273 0.49 1.29 9.81
C MET A 273 1.07 0.75 8.50
N ILE A 274 0.31 0.86 7.42
CA ILE A 274 0.65 0.38 6.08
C ILE A 274 0.56 1.57 5.13
N GLN A 275 1.70 2.03 4.64
CA GLN A 275 1.81 3.11 3.64
C GLN A 275 1.94 2.51 2.25
N HIS A 276 1.28 3.13 1.27
CA HIS A 276 1.44 2.84 -0.15
C HIS A 276 2.02 4.07 -0.84
N ASP A 277 3.00 3.85 -1.72
CA ASP A 277 3.72 4.96 -2.33
C ASP A 277 4.38 4.46 -3.62
N MET A 278 3.89 4.93 -4.77
CA MET A 278 4.35 4.55 -6.11
C MET A 278 4.08 3.06 -6.45
N MET A 279 2.99 2.81 -7.16
CA MET A 279 2.51 1.44 -7.44
C MET A 279 2.23 1.16 -8.91
N LEU A 280 2.78 1.95 -9.87
CA LEU A 280 2.44 1.77 -11.28
C LEU A 280 3.61 1.36 -12.19
N PHE A 281 4.85 1.32 -11.71
CA PHE A 281 5.96 1.08 -12.61
C PHE A 281 6.31 -0.40 -12.75
N ASP A 282 5.70 -1.08 -13.70
CA ASP A 282 5.96 -2.49 -14.08
C ASP A 282 6.76 -2.63 -15.39
N HIS A 283 7.60 -1.69 -15.69
CA HIS A 283 8.50 -1.79 -16.84
C HIS A 283 9.86 -2.37 -16.43
N GLY A 284 10.55 -2.98 -17.39
CA GLY A 284 11.90 -3.44 -17.19
C GLY A 284 12.88 -2.33 -16.83
N ALA A 285 14.09 -2.72 -16.43
CA ALA A 285 15.13 -1.79 -16.04
C ALA A 285 15.40 -0.72 -17.11
N PRO A 286 15.64 0.55 -16.72
CA PRO A 286 16.16 1.55 -17.64
C PRO A 286 17.47 1.11 -18.25
N ARG A 287 17.69 1.42 -19.53
CA ARG A 287 18.91 1.12 -20.27
C ARG A 287 19.86 2.30 -20.25
N GLU A 288 21.14 2.06 -20.65
CA GLU A 288 22.17 3.10 -20.74
C GLU A 288 21.78 4.27 -21.65
N ASP A 289 20.98 4.01 -22.68
CA ASP A 289 20.49 5.00 -23.62
C ASP A 289 19.27 5.80 -23.11
N GLY A 290 18.86 5.57 -21.85
CA GLY A 290 17.70 6.20 -21.24
C GLY A 290 16.35 5.59 -21.63
N THR A 291 16.36 4.55 -22.48
CA THR A 291 15.14 3.82 -22.81
C THR A 291 14.80 2.81 -21.71
N VAL A 292 13.52 2.47 -21.58
CA VAL A 292 13.03 1.47 -20.63
C VAL A 292 12.73 0.17 -21.38
N SER A 293 13.12 -0.95 -20.81
CA SER A 293 12.73 -2.26 -21.34
C SER A 293 11.21 -2.42 -21.27
N LYS A 294 10.63 -2.98 -22.33
CA LYS A 294 9.21 -3.33 -22.35
C LYS A 294 8.90 -4.64 -21.62
N GLN A 295 9.92 -5.34 -21.18
CA GLN A 295 9.77 -6.60 -20.46
C GLN A 295 9.54 -6.31 -18.99
N GLN A 296 8.57 -6.98 -18.40
CA GLN A 296 8.39 -7.02 -16.95
C GLN A 296 9.68 -7.49 -16.29
N ARG A 297 10.01 -6.89 -15.16
CA ARG A 297 11.17 -7.33 -14.39
C ARG A 297 10.89 -8.67 -13.75
N PRO A 298 11.92 -9.56 -13.68
CA PRO A 298 11.77 -10.83 -12.97
C PRO A 298 11.76 -10.68 -11.44
N GLU A 299 12.13 -9.51 -10.91
CA GLU A 299 12.12 -9.20 -9.49
C GLU A 299 10.68 -9.02 -8.99
N ALA A 300 10.49 -9.13 -7.70
CA ALA A 300 9.21 -8.87 -7.07
C ALA A 300 8.79 -7.42 -7.28
N ASP A 301 7.59 -7.23 -7.76
CA ASP A 301 7.06 -5.90 -8.09
C ASP A 301 6.31 -5.27 -6.91
N VAL A 302 5.82 -6.08 -5.96
CA VAL A 302 5.22 -5.59 -4.72
C VAL A 302 6.25 -5.69 -3.60
N ASN A 303 6.94 -4.60 -3.32
CA ASN A 303 7.94 -4.55 -2.25
C ASN A 303 7.33 -4.06 -0.96
N ILE A 304 7.49 -4.85 0.09
CA ILE A 304 6.99 -4.58 1.43
C ILE A 304 8.20 -4.30 2.31
N GLU A 305 8.34 -3.05 2.71
CA GLU A 305 9.54 -2.55 3.39
C GLU A 305 9.27 -2.22 4.85
N PHE A 306 10.21 -2.58 5.73
CA PHE A 306 10.20 -2.21 7.14
C PHE A 306 11.54 -1.60 7.55
N GLN A 307 11.63 -0.99 8.75
CA GLN A 307 12.86 -0.34 9.22
C GLN A 307 13.49 -1.10 10.38
N LEU A 308 14.72 -1.60 10.17
CA LEU A 308 15.47 -2.37 11.18
C LEU A 308 15.79 -1.55 12.45
N ASN A 309 15.99 -0.24 12.31
CA ASN A 309 16.39 0.63 13.43
C ASN A 309 15.19 1.20 14.20
N SER A 310 13.95 0.76 13.89
CA SER A 310 12.77 1.19 14.62
C SER A 310 12.63 0.45 15.96
N LYS A 311 11.93 1.07 16.91
CA LYS A 311 11.56 0.41 18.18
C LYS A 311 10.66 -0.81 17.96
N PHE A 312 9.93 -0.83 16.85
CA PHE A 312 8.96 -1.87 16.50
C PHE A 312 9.43 -2.73 15.33
N ALA A 313 10.74 -2.82 15.08
CA ALA A 313 11.30 -3.55 13.93
C ALA A 313 10.78 -4.99 13.81
N ALA A 314 10.73 -5.74 14.91
CA ALA A 314 10.24 -7.12 14.90
C ALA A 314 8.74 -7.22 14.57
N GLN A 315 7.93 -6.30 15.11
CA GLN A 315 6.49 -6.24 14.83
C GLN A 315 6.23 -5.76 13.39
N ALA A 316 7.01 -4.79 12.91
CA ALA A 316 6.94 -4.32 11.54
C ALA A 316 7.33 -5.42 10.54
N GLN A 317 8.36 -6.19 10.85
CA GLN A 317 8.73 -7.36 10.05
C GLN A 317 7.61 -8.40 10.04
N ALA A 318 6.99 -8.69 11.18
CA ALA A 318 5.86 -9.63 11.25
C ALA A 318 4.65 -9.13 10.43
N LEU A 319 4.37 -7.82 10.47
CA LEU A 319 3.33 -7.20 9.66
C LEU A 319 3.65 -7.33 8.16
N ALA A 320 4.90 -7.09 7.76
CA ALA A 320 5.34 -7.25 6.38
C ALA A 320 5.16 -8.69 5.87
N TRP A 321 5.53 -9.68 6.68
CA TRP A 321 5.32 -11.10 6.35
C TRP A 321 3.82 -11.47 6.27
N THR A 322 2.96 -10.82 7.04
CA THR A 322 1.50 -11.01 6.91
C THR A 322 0.99 -10.54 5.54
N LEU A 323 1.53 -9.44 5.02
CA LEU A 323 1.18 -8.96 3.68
C LEU A 323 1.71 -9.88 2.59
N GLU A 324 2.94 -10.36 2.73
CA GLU A 324 3.56 -11.27 1.77
C GLU A 324 2.77 -12.58 1.67
N GLN A 325 2.40 -13.20 2.79
CA GLN A 325 1.54 -14.39 2.81
C GLN A 325 0.16 -14.13 2.20
N ALA A 326 -0.39 -12.94 2.40
CA ALA A 326 -1.64 -12.54 1.76
C ALA A 326 -1.48 -12.40 0.24
N ASN A 327 -0.34 -11.86 -0.23
CA ASN A 327 0.00 -11.77 -1.64
C ASN A 327 0.07 -13.17 -2.27
N GLU A 328 0.85 -14.08 -1.70
CA GLU A 328 1.00 -15.45 -2.18
C GLU A 328 -0.34 -16.18 -2.36
N LYS A 329 -1.32 -15.87 -1.53
CA LYS A 329 -2.61 -16.58 -1.54
C LYS A 329 -3.68 -15.89 -2.38
N TYR A 330 -3.70 -14.55 -2.44
CA TYR A 330 -4.84 -13.80 -2.96
C TYR A 330 -4.49 -12.80 -4.07
N ALA A 331 -3.21 -12.54 -4.29
CA ALA A 331 -2.73 -11.50 -5.21
C ALA A 331 -1.54 -12.00 -6.04
N THR A 332 -1.75 -13.09 -6.77
CA THR A 332 -0.68 -13.90 -7.38
C THR A 332 -0.17 -13.39 -8.74
N ASP A 333 -0.73 -12.31 -9.27
CA ASP A 333 -0.32 -11.77 -10.57
C ASP A 333 1.09 -11.16 -10.50
N TYR A 334 1.45 -10.59 -9.34
CA TYR A 334 2.76 -10.03 -9.05
C TYR A 334 3.25 -10.53 -7.70
N PRO A 335 4.42 -11.17 -7.65
CA PRO A 335 4.97 -11.65 -6.38
C PRO A 335 5.35 -10.48 -5.48
N ALA A 336 5.29 -10.70 -4.18
CA ALA A 336 5.79 -9.75 -3.20
C ALA A 336 7.14 -10.18 -2.63
N SER A 337 7.89 -9.21 -2.13
CA SER A 337 9.10 -9.45 -1.35
C SER A 337 9.13 -8.58 -0.11
N VAL A 338 9.80 -9.06 0.94
CA VAL A 338 9.95 -8.33 2.21
C VAL A 338 11.39 -7.85 2.32
N GLY A 339 11.57 -6.56 2.49
CA GLY A 339 12.87 -5.90 2.61
C GLY A 339 12.97 -5.00 3.85
N SER A 340 14.21 -4.68 4.23
CA SER A 340 14.51 -3.83 5.39
C SER A 340 14.95 -2.43 5.01
N HIS A 341 14.32 -1.85 4.00
CA HIS A 341 14.76 -0.60 3.35
C HIS A 341 13.78 0.56 3.48
N MET A 342 12.76 0.45 4.33
CA MET A 342 11.77 1.51 4.53
C MET A 342 12.43 2.83 4.85
N THR A 343 12.25 3.80 3.98
CA THR A 343 12.78 5.15 4.15
C THR A 343 11.93 6.18 3.44
N ASN A 344 11.93 7.40 3.96
CA ASN A 344 11.47 8.60 3.28
C ASN A 344 10.08 8.47 2.63
N THR A 345 9.12 8.03 3.43
CA THR A 345 7.69 8.10 3.15
C THR A 345 6.93 8.18 4.47
N ASP A 346 5.62 8.36 4.42
CA ASP A 346 4.77 8.66 5.57
C ASP A 346 4.71 7.55 6.64
N SER A 347 5.24 6.36 6.39
CA SER A 347 5.48 5.35 7.42
C SER A 347 6.60 5.74 8.41
N SER A 348 7.52 6.62 7.98
CA SER A 348 8.71 6.98 8.78
C SER A 348 8.38 7.69 10.11
N PRO A 349 7.43 8.64 10.20
CA PRO A 349 7.03 9.23 11.48
C PRO A 349 6.42 8.21 12.46
N PHE A 350 5.82 7.13 11.95
CA PHE A 350 5.18 6.10 12.76
C PHE A 350 6.13 5.02 13.28
N MET A 351 7.30 4.83 12.66
CA MET A 351 8.16 3.65 12.89
C MET A 351 8.61 3.46 14.35
N ASN A 352 8.61 4.51 15.16
CA ASN A 352 8.94 4.47 16.59
C ASN A 352 7.74 4.54 17.52
N GLU A 353 6.53 4.61 16.98
CA GLU A 353 5.26 4.66 17.70
C GLU A 353 4.45 3.37 17.53
N VAL A 354 4.58 2.70 16.39
CA VAL A 354 3.87 1.45 16.05
C VAL A 354 4.64 0.66 14.99
N ALA A 355 4.26 -0.60 14.76
CA ALA A 355 4.70 -1.36 13.59
C ALA A 355 4.29 -0.62 12.32
N ALA A 356 5.25 -0.09 11.56
CA ALA A 356 5.02 0.65 10.33
C ALA A 356 5.79 0.05 9.16
N ILE A 357 5.13 -0.06 8.02
CA ILE A 357 5.69 -0.60 6.78
C ILE A 357 5.29 0.27 5.58
N SER A 358 6.06 0.15 4.51
CA SER A 358 5.74 0.75 3.21
C SER A 358 5.56 -0.34 2.17
N VAL A 359 4.60 -0.16 1.26
CA VAL A 359 4.38 -1.00 0.08
C VAL A 359 4.68 -0.16 -1.16
N ARG A 360 5.55 -0.65 -2.02
CA ARG A 360 6.08 0.07 -3.19
C ARG A 360 6.19 -0.86 -4.40
N GLU A 361 6.33 -0.26 -5.57
CA GLU A 361 6.52 -0.96 -6.86
C GLU A 361 7.92 -1.54 -7.05
N ASN A 362 8.88 -1.13 -6.24
CA ASN A 362 10.25 -1.61 -6.30
C ASN A 362 10.97 -1.37 -4.98
N GLU A 363 12.02 -2.15 -4.76
CA GLU A 363 12.88 -2.05 -3.61
C GLU A 363 13.75 -0.79 -3.66
N ARG A 364 13.83 -0.05 -2.56
CA ARG A 364 14.74 1.10 -2.41
C ARG A 364 16.09 0.66 -1.84
N GLY A 365 17.16 1.17 -2.36
CA GLY A 365 18.51 0.92 -1.87
C GLY A 365 19.50 0.50 -2.94
N THR A 366 20.60 -0.13 -2.53
CA THR A 366 21.68 -0.55 -3.45
C THR A 366 21.28 -1.66 -4.40
N GLN A 367 20.28 -2.44 -4.04
CA GLN A 367 19.79 -3.58 -4.81
C GLN A 367 18.94 -3.15 -6.00
N ILE A 368 18.29 -2.02 -5.91
CA ILE A 368 17.39 -1.53 -6.95
C ILE A 368 18.12 -1.22 -8.24
N GLY A 369 19.40 -0.90 -8.16
CA GLY A 369 20.24 -0.62 -9.30
C GLY A 369 19.54 0.24 -10.35
N ASN A 370 18.82 -0.41 -11.21
CA ASN A 370 18.19 0.15 -12.40
C ASN A 370 16.65 0.16 -12.32
N GLY A 371 16.06 -0.10 -11.15
CA GLY A 371 14.63 -0.35 -11.05
C GLY A 371 13.75 0.83 -10.69
N TRP A 372 14.29 2.01 -10.53
CA TRP A 372 13.52 3.19 -10.17
C TRP A 372 12.69 3.72 -11.34
N ASP A 373 11.46 4.17 -11.05
CA ASP A 373 10.62 4.82 -12.05
C ASP A 373 11.29 6.10 -12.57
N PRO A 374 11.61 6.19 -13.87
CA PRO A 374 12.19 7.39 -14.45
C PRO A 374 11.21 8.57 -14.54
N GLN A 375 9.93 8.35 -14.27
CA GLN A 375 8.90 9.37 -14.26
C GLN A 375 8.78 10.06 -12.88
N TRP A 376 9.37 9.47 -11.85
CA TRP A 376 9.35 9.99 -10.49
C TRP A 376 9.77 11.47 -10.43
N HIS A 377 8.87 12.33 -9.94
CA HIS A 377 9.07 13.77 -9.85
C HIS A 377 9.36 14.46 -11.20
N GLN A 378 8.83 13.92 -12.28
CA GLN A 378 9.04 14.44 -13.63
C GLN A 378 7.73 14.89 -14.29
N PRO A 379 7.81 15.80 -15.30
CA PRO A 379 6.65 16.19 -16.11
C PRO A 379 5.98 15.04 -16.85
N THR A 380 6.63 13.89 -16.90
CA THR A 380 6.17 12.66 -17.55
C THR A 380 5.47 11.70 -16.62
N ASP A 381 5.34 12.00 -15.32
CA ASP A 381 4.45 11.25 -14.42
C ASP A 381 2.99 11.62 -14.70
N LEU A 382 2.49 11.05 -15.80
CA LEU A 382 1.16 11.29 -16.36
C LEU A 382 0.37 9.99 -16.39
N TYR A 383 -0.95 10.08 -16.23
CA TYR A 383 -1.82 8.91 -16.40
C TYR A 383 -1.58 8.17 -17.72
N ALA A 384 -1.34 8.91 -18.81
CA ALA A 384 -1.11 8.36 -20.14
C ALA A 384 0.25 7.66 -20.31
N THR A 385 1.16 7.84 -19.39
CA THR A 385 2.48 7.19 -19.40
C THR A 385 2.38 5.70 -19.05
N TYR A 386 1.42 5.35 -18.21
CA TYR A 386 1.24 4.02 -17.67
C TYR A 386 0.23 3.21 -18.49
N ASN A 387 0.44 1.93 -18.58
CA ASN A 387 -0.40 0.99 -19.32
C ASN A 387 -1.12 0.00 -18.38
N ASP A 388 -1.91 -0.91 -18.93
CA ASP A 388 -2.71 -1.85 -18.14
C ASP A 388 -1.88 -2.77 -17.23
N LYS A 389 -0.62 -3.08 -17.57
CA LYS A 389 0.25 -3.85 -16.67
C LYS A 389 0.60 -3.05 -15.42
N ASP A 390 0.95 -1.79 -15.62
CA ASP A 390 1.28 -0.88 -14.53
C ASP A 390 0.10 -0.76 -13.56
N PHE A 391 -1.09 -0.52 -14.08
CA PHE A 391 -2.30 -0.46 -13.25
C PHE A 391 -2.65 -1.79 -12.57
N ARG A 392 -2.33 -2.93 -13.19
CA ARG A 392 -2.52 -4.25 -12.58
C ARG A 392 -1.57 -4.48 -11.41
N LEU A 393 -0.34 -3.96 -11.45
CA LEU A 393 0.56 -3.99 -10.31
C LEU A 393 -0.06 -3.27 -9.11
N GLY A 394 -0.59 -2.06 -9.31
CA GLY A 394 -1.28 -1.31 -8.25
C GLY A 394 -2.52 -2.04 -7.71
N LEU A 395 -3.31 -2.67 -8.60
CA LEU A 395 -4.44 -3.50 -8.16
C LEU A 395 -3.97 -4.72 -7.35
N ASN A 396 -2.88 -5.36 -7.76
CA ASN A 396 -2.31 -6.49 -7.03
C ASN A 396 -1.83 -6.10 -5.63
N ALA A 397 -1.23 -4.92 -5.48
CA ALA A 397 -0.89 -4.37 -4.18
C ALA A 397 -2.14 -4.08 -3.33
N ALA A 398 -3.22 -3.59 -3.95
CA ALA A 398 -4.51 -3.43 -3.28
C ALA A 398 -5.09 -4.78 -2.80
N GLN A 399 -5.03 -5.81 -3.62
CA GLN A 399 -5.45 -7.18 -3.27
C GLN A 399 -4.63 -7.73 -2.10
N THR A 400 -3.32 -7.53 -2.14
CA THR A 400 -2.38 -7.91 -1.06
C THR A 400 -2.78 -7.26 0.26
N THR A 401 -2.94 -5.94 0.26
CA THR A 401 -3.26 -5.18 1.47
C THR A 401 -4.66 -5.47 1.97
N LEU A 402 -5.65 -5.61 1.07
CA LEU A 402 -7.01 -5.98 1.47
C LEU A 402 -7.03 -7.32 2.20
N ALA A 403 -6.39 -8.34 1.61
CA ALA A 403 -6.37 -9.68 2.19
C ALA A 403 -5.66 -9.72 3.55
N ALA A 404 -4.54 -9.02 3.68
CA ALA A 404 -3.86 -8.87 4.98
C ALA A 404 -4.72 -8.13 6.00
N THR A 405 -5.34 -7.02 5.61
CA THR A 405 -6.19 -6.21 6.47
C THR A 405 -7.41 -6.99 6.97
N MET A 406 -7.98 -7.87 6.14
CA MET A 406 -9.06 -8.76 6.55
C MET A 406 -8.67 -9.64 7.72
N GLN A 407 -7.48 -10.22 7.68
CA GLN A 407 -6.95 -11.04 8.77
C GLN A 407 -6.64 -10.17 10.01
N LEU A 408 -5.97 -9.05 9.82
CA LEU A 408 -5.51 -8.17 10.90
C LEU A 408 -6.68 -7.52 11.67
N ALA A 409 -7.69 -7.05 10.95
CA ALA A 409 -8.84 -6.35 11.53
C ALA A 409 -10.03 -7.27 11.86
N GLY A 410 -9.94 -8.57 11.58
CA GLY A 410 -11.03 -9.51 11.84
C GLY A 410 -12.26 -9.21 11.00
N VAL A 411 -12.08 -9.14 9.66
CA VAL A 411 -13.18 -8.77 8.75
C VAL A 411 -14.10 -9.96 8.49
N THR A 412 -15.41 -9.69 8.56
CA THR A 412 -16.47 -10.68 8.27
C THR A 412 -17.53 -10.09 7.33
N LEU A 413 -18.23 -10.98 6.63
CA LEU A 413 -19.37 -10.64 5.80
C LEU A 413 -20.67 -10.95 6.53
N LYS A 414 -21.57 -9.99 6.62
CA LYS A 414 -22.95 -10.23 7.08
C LYS A 414 -23.66 -11.11 6.07
N LYS A 415 -24.38 -12.11 6.54
CA LYS A 415 -25.37 -12.79 5.70
C LYS A 415 -26.47 -11.80 5.33
N ILE A 416 -26.51 -11.40 4.06
CA ILE A 416 -27.65 -10.64 3.55
C ILE A 416 -28.80 -11.62 3.41
N ASN A 417 -29.79 -11.56 4.31
CA ASN A 417 -31.02 -12.27 4.07
C ASN A 417 -31.69 -11.61 2.85
N PRO A 418 -32.06 -12.39 1.82
CA PRO A 418 -32.82 -11.81 0.73
C PRO A 418 -34.08 -11.14 1.28
N PRO A 419 -34.53 -10.01 0.69
CA PRO A 419 -35.75 -9.36 1.14
C PRO A 419 -36.89 -10.39 1.14
N ALA A 420 -37.64 -10.46 2.20
CA ALA A 420 -38.83 -11.29 2.28
C ALA A 420 -39.73 -10.95 1.09
N ARG A 421 -40.03 -11.99 0.27
CA ARG A 421 -40.88 -11.86 -0.91
C ARG A 421 -42.33 -11.58 -0.50
#